data_092e2dde0675262564e026f0675a9603
#
_entry.id   092e2dde0675262564e026f0675a9603
#
_cell.length_a   1.000
_cell.length_b   1.000
_cell.length_c   1.000
_cell.angle_alpha   90.00
_cell.angle_beta   90.00
_cell.angle_gamma   90.00
#
_symmetry.space_group_name_H-M   'P 1'
#
loop_
_entity.id
_entity.type
_entity.pdbx_description
1 polymer ?
#
loop_
_entity_poly.entity_id
_entity_poly.type
_entity_poly.pdbx_seq_one_letter_code
_entity_poly.pdbx_strand_id
1 'polypeptide(L)'
;YISEVLILEFGSFENLIKSISKIKENQIVGTTSKSFDTAIVVIDPIDSNRNLAAAISNENIGKFILSCRALKNKPSLKFFKNQKSKISKKFWNNLLIVRFEFKTRSPDIIWGQIKRATSTLSTQLELEGFTVLRSKSYTDQQKEAYLTFFLESTVISEIYQKRGPEFFRNDSSHSFISKNLKEGELVWIGNNTKINSLEKRKHVSAEKFMNEFLKKNLKVGIPKGLQSDFKRGFKVVIGNKTLSKSIKEEVSEVISVDGTLLHFN
;
A
#
# COMPACT_ATOMS: atom_id res chain seq x y z
N TYR A 1 -2.55 13.71 -20.57
CA TYR A 1 -2.18 12.88 -21.75
C TYR A 1 -3.04 11.60 -21.86
N ILE A 2 -3.06 10.67 -20.88
CA ILE A 2 -3.88 9.44 -21.00
C ILE A 2 -5.37 9.72 -21.10
N SER A 3 -5.88 10.71 -20.37
CA SER A 3 -7.30 11.10 -20.40
C SER A 3 -7.70 11.63 -21.77
N GLU A 4 -6.83 12.39 -22.42
CA GLU A 4 -7.01 12.91 -23.78
C GLU A 4 -7.03 11.77 -24.80
N VAL A 5 -6.10 10.81 -24.68
CA VAL A 5 -6.05 9.61 -25.54
C VAL A 5 -7.34 8.80 -25.42
N LEU A 6 -7.84 8.61 -24.19
CA LEU A 6 -9.11 7.91 -23.96
C LEU A 6 -10.31 8.66 -24.57
N ILE A 7 -10.34 10.00 -24.51
CA ILE A 7 -11.41 10.79 -25.14
C ILE A 7 -11.33 10.69 -26.67
N LEU A 8 -10.12 10.74 -27.25
CA LEU A 8 -9.94 10.56 -28.70
C LEU A 8 -10.40 9.17 -29.16
N GLU A 9 -10.04 8.11 -28.42
CA GLU A 9 -10.40 6.74 -28.78
C GLU A 9 -11.92 6.48 -28.70
N PHE A 10 -12.60 7.03 -27.70
CA PHE A 10 -14.04 6.84 -27.52
C PHE A 10 -14.91 7.93 -28.12
N GLY A 11 -14.31 9.01 -28.63
CA GLY A 11 -14.97 10.10 -29.34
C GLY A 11 -15.69 11.12 -28.45
N SER A 12 -16.14 10.74 -27.25
CA SER A 12 -16.79 11.66 -26.30
C SER A 12 -16.65 11.18 -24.85
N PHE A 13 -16.88 12.09 -23.89
CA PHE A 13 -16.90 11.78 -22.47
C PHE A 13 -17.98 10.75 -22.11
N GLU A 14 -19.17 10.87 -22.68
CA GLU A 14 -20.29 9.94 -22.44
C GLU A 14 -19.95 8.53 -22.94
N ASN A 15 -19.36 8.42 -24.12
CA ASN A 15 -18.97 7.14 -24.69
C ASN A 15 -17.81 6.53 -23.88
N LEU A 16 -16.86 7.33 -23.44
CA LEU A 16 -15.80 6.89 -22.51
C LEU A 16 -16.40 6.27 -21.25
N ILE A 17 -17.32 6.97 -20.57
CA ILE A 17 -17.99 6.47 -19.36
C ILE A 17 -18.72 5.15 -19.64
N LYS A 18 -19.48 5.08 -20.73
CA LYS A 18 -20.20 3.85 -21.13
C LYS A 18 -19.24 2.68 -21.38
N SER A 19 -18.12 2.90 -22.05
CA SER A 19 -17.15 1.88 -22.41
C SER A 19 -16.35 1.42 -21.19
N ILE A 20 -15.79 2.35 -20.41
CA ILE A 20 -15.02 2.03 -19.19
C ILE A 20 -15.91 1.36 -18.13
N SER A 21 -17.20 1.70 -18.04
CA SER A 21 -18.12 1.02 -17.10
C SER A 21 -18.25 -0.49 -17.36
N LYS A 22 -17.95 -0.96 -18.55
CA LYS A 22 -18.04 -2.35 -19.00
C LYS A 22 -16.68 -2.99 -19.27
N ILE A 23 -15.58 -2.27 -19.05
CA ILE A 23 -14.23 -2.73 -19.36
C ILE A 23 -13.92 -4.04 -18.61
N LYS A 24 -13.24 -4.94 -19.27
CA LYS A 24 -12.79 -6.23 -18.73
C LYS A 24 -11.32 -6.13 -18.32
N GLU A 25 -10.90 -7.03 -17.44
CA GLU A 25 -9.49 -7.21 -17.08
C GLU A 25 -8.64 -7.50 -18.32
N ASN A 26 -7.46 -6.91 -18.37
CA ASN A 26 -6.51 -6.98 -19.49
C ASN A 26 -7.07 -6.46 -20.85
N GLN A 27 -8.19 -5.76 -20.84
CA GLN A 27 -8.75 -5.20 -22.08
C GLN A 27 -7.81 -4.14 -22.64
N ILE A 28 -7.58 -4.22 -23.96
CA ILE A 28 -6.77 -3.29 -24.75
C ILE A 28 -7.66 -2.19 -25.33
N VAL A 29 -7.26 -0.96 -25.11
CA VAL A 29 -7.79 0.26 -25.74
C VAL A 29 -6.73 0.77 -26.70
N GLY A 30 -7.04 0.84 -28.00
CA GLY A 30 -6.10 1.09 -29.09
C GLY A 30 -5.63 -0.19 -29.78
N THR A 31 -4.59 -0.11 -30.60
CA THR A 31 -4.08 -1.22 -31.42
C THR A 31 -2.62 -1.53 -31.11
N THR A 32 -2.31 -2.80 -30.83
CA THR A 32 -0.94 -3.26 -30.59
C THR A 32 -0.81 -4.74 -30.93
N SER A 33 0.38 -5.18 -31.28
CA SER A 33 0.74 -6.61 -31.39
C SER A 33 1.38 -7.17 -30.12
N LYS A 34 1.65 -6.31 -29.09
CA LYS A 34 2.26 -6.74 -27.83
C LYS A 34 1.23 -7.14 -26.80
N SER A 35 1.62 -8.08 -25.97
CA SER A 35 0.90 -8.44 -24.75
C SER A 35 1.46 -7.67 -23.56
N PHE A 36 0.59 -7.26 -22.62
CA PHE A 36 0.94 -6.55 -21.42
C PHE A 36 0.26 -7.22 -20.22
N ASP A 37 1.03 -7.41 -19.15
CA ASP A 37 0.50 -7.94 -17.89
C ASP A 37 0.11 -6.74 -16.97
N THR A 38 -1.03 -6.13 -17.27
CA THR A 38 -1.59 -4.98 -16.54
C THR A 38 -3.11 -5.04 -16.50
N ALA A 39 -3.74 -4.50 -15.45
CA ALA A 39 -5.19 -4.56 -15.25
C ALA A 39 -6.00 -3.99 -16.45
N ILE A 40 -5.50 -2.93 -17.10
CA ILE A 40 -5.99 -2.41 -18.38
C ILE A 40 -4.79 -1.98 -19.23
N VAL A 41 -5.00 -1.97 -20.55
CA VAL A 41 -3.99 -1.52 -21.51
C VAL A 41 -4.55 -0.33 -22.30
N VAL A 42 -3.85 0.79 -22.29
CA VAL A 42 -4.17 1.97 -23.11
C VAL A 42 -2.94 2.27 -23.96
N ILE A 43 -3.05 2.01 -25.24
CA ILE A 43 -1.93 2.15 -26.17
C ILE A 43 -1.69 3.61 -26.50
N ASP A 44 -0.41 3.99 -26.53
CA ASP A 44 0.01 5.29 -26.99
C ASP A 44 -0.21 5.40 -28.52
N PRO A 45 -0.98 6.39 -29.01
CA PRO A 45 -1.24 6.52 -30.43
C PRO A 45 0.03 6.83 -31.28
N ILE A 46 1.11 7.25 -30.62
CA ILE A 46 2.40 7.54 -31.27
C ILE A 46 3.31 6.31 -31.24
N ASP A 47 3.24 5.50 -30.17
CA ASP A 47 4.06 4.30 -29.98
C ASP A 47 3.19 3.11 -29.59
N SER A 48 2.85 2.27 -30.55
CA SER A 48 2.03 1.06 -30.36
C SER A 48 2.65 0.02 -29.41
N ASN A 49 3.90 0.18 -29.02
CA ASN A 49 4.59 -0.67 -28.06
C ASN A 49 4.54 -0.14 -26.63
N ARG A 50 3.90 1.02 -26.41
CA ARG A 50 3.83 1.69 -25.11
C ARG A 50 2.42 1.62 -24.53
N ASN A 51 2.31 1.05 -23.30
CA ASN A 51 1.09 1.10 -22.54
C ASN A 51 1.10 2.31 -21.59
N LEU A 52 0.24 3.30 -21.84
CA LEU A 52 0.09 4.51 -21.01
C LEU A 52 -0.47 4.20 -19.63
N ALA A 53 -1.26 3.12 -19.48
CA ALA A 53 -1.85 2.73 -18.20
C ALA A 53 -0.84 2.04 -17.26
N ALA A 54 0.34 1.64 -17.74
CA ALA A 54 1.36 0.95 -16.94
C ALA A 54 1.84 1.74 -15.70
N ALA A 55 1.75 3.08 -15.74
CA ALA A 55 2.13 3.95 -14.63
C ALA A 55 1.00 4.20 -13.62
N ILE A 56 -0.22 3.70 -13.90
CA ILE A 56 -1.39 3.90 -13.03
C ILE A 56 -1.50 2.72 -12.08
N SER A 57 -1.66 3.00 -10.78
CA SER A 57 -1.89 1.94 -9.80
C SER A 57 -3.24 1.26 -10.00
N ASN A 58 -3.33 -0.03 -9.66
CA ASN A 58 -4.59 -0.79 -9.72
C ASN A 58 -5.70 -0.13 -8.88
N GLU A 59 -5.35 0.52 -7.75
CA GLU A 59 -6.28 1.31 -6.94
C GLU A 59 -6.92 2.44 -7.78
N ASN A 60 -6.13 3.21 -8.52
CA ASN A 60 -6.65 4.31 -9.35
C ASN A 60 -7.43 3.81 -10.56
N ILE A 61 -7.02 2.69 -11.16
CA ILE A 61 -7.79 2.02 -12.21
C ILE A 61 -9.16 1.58 -11.65
N GLY A 62 -9.18 0.94 -10.49
CA GLY A 62 -10.41 0.53 -9.81
C GLY A 62 -11.33 1.71 -9.51
N LYS A 63 -10.81 2.81 -8.96
CA LYS A 63 -11.55 4.05 -8.73
C LYS A 63 -12.17 4.60 -10.01
N PHE A 64 -11.40 4.64 -11.09
CA PHE A 64 -11.87 5.13 -12.38
C PHE A 64 -13.02 4.28 -12.91
N ILE A 65 -12.86 2.95 -12.97
CA ILE A 65 -13.90 2.03 -13.45
C ILE A 65 -15.17 2.14 -12.60
N LEU A 66 -15.02 2.12 -11.27
CA LEU A 66 -16.17 2.21 -10.35
C LEU A 66 -16.85 3.56 -10.45
N SER A 67 -16.11 4.67 -10.56
CA SER A 67 -16.71 5.99 -10.80
C SER A 67 -17.50 6.02 -12.09
N CYS A 68 -17.00 5.45 -13.19
CA CYS A 68 -17.73 5.35 -14.46
C CYS A 68 -19.03 4.54 -14.32
N ARG A 69 -19.01 3.43 -13.60
CA ARG A 69 -20.20 2.62 -13.33
C ARG A 69 -21.23 3.37 -12.53
N ALA A 70 -20.82 4.03 -11.44
CA ALA A 70 -21.72 4.81 -10.59
C ALA A 70 -22.30 6.02 -11.34
N LEU A 71 -21.47 6.79 -12.07
CA LEU A 71 -21.90 7.95 -12.86
C LEU A 71 -22.87 7.56 -13.97
N LYS A 72 -22.64 6.43 -14.65
CA LYS A 72 -23.54 5.91 -15.67
C LYS A 72 -24.91 5.53 -15.10
N ASN A 73 -24.93 4.89 -13.91
CA ASN A 73 -26.16 4.42 -13.30
C ASN A 73 -26.98 5.56 -12.67
N LYS A 74 -26.31 6.54 -12.05
CA LYS A 74 -26.94 7.67 -11.36
C LYS A 74 -26.13 8.96 -11.61
N PRO A 75 -26.30 9.60 -12.78
CA PRO A 75 -25.60 10.85 -13.09
C PRO A 75 -25.85 11.92 -12.03
N SER A 76 -24.77 12.54 -11.53
CA SER A 76 -24.89 13.58 -10.50
C SER A 76 -23.68 14.51 -10.50
N LEU A 77 -23.90 15.80 -10.25
CA LEU A 77 -22.85 16.78 -10.03
C LEU A 77 -21.98 16.50 -8.79
N LYS A 78 -22.43 15.60 -7.91
CA LYS A 78 -21.63 15.16 -6.73
C LYS A 78 -20.32 14.51 -7.12
N PHE A 79 -20.21 13.88 -8.30
CA PHE A 79 -18.97 13.29 -8.79
C PHE A 79 -17.85 14.31 -9.04
N PHE A 80 -18.21 15.57 -9.25
CA PHE A 80 -17.30 16.67 -9.54
C PHE A 80 -17.05 17.57 -8.31
N LYS A 81 -17.54 17.15 -7.13
CA LYS A 81 -17.35 17.88 -5.88
C LYS A 81 -16.56 17.04 -4.89
N ASN A 82 -15.65 17.69 -4.13
CA ASN A 82 -14.96 17.02 -3.04
C ASN A 82 -15.98 16.55 -1.98
N GLN A 83 -16.15 15.24 -1.87
CA GLN A 83 -16.99 14.65 -0.83
C GLN A 83 -16.15 14.39 0.41
N LYS A 84 -16.67 14.81 1.58
CA LYS A 84 -16.03 14.46 2.86
C LYS A 84 -16.28 12.98 3.15
N SER A 85 -15.23 12.20 3.17
CA SER A 85 -15.29 10.80 3.53
C SER A 85 -15.66 10.63 5.02
N LYS A 86 -16.48 9.62 5.32
CA LYS A 86 -16.81 9.27 6.70
C LYS A 86 -15.61 8.62 7.38
N ILE A 87 -15.00 9.34 8.32
CA ILE A 87 -13.87 8.85 9.10
C ILE A 87 -14.35 7.85 10.16
N SER A 88 -13.72 6.69 10.21
CA SER A 88 -14.00 5.67 11.22
C SER A 88 -13.10 5.86 12.43
N LYS A 89 -13.54 6.71 13.39
CA LYS A 89 -12.75 7.09 14.58
C LYS A 89 -12.27 5.91 15.43
N LYS A 90 -12.97 4.77 15.41
CA LYS A 90 -12.61 3.57 16.17
C LYS A 90 -11.27 2.96 15.74
N PHE A 91 -10.79 3.24 14.52
CA PHE A 91 -9.56 2.66 13.99
C PHE A 91 -8.29 3.50 14.22
N TRP A 92 -8.39 4.61 14.95
CA TRP A 92 -7.20 5.41 15.22
C TRP A 92 -6.07 4.61 15.88
N ASN A 93 -6.39 3.71 16.80
CA ASN A 93 -5.40 2.88 17.49
C ASN A 93 -4.75 1.81 16.58
N ASN A 94 -5.27 1.63 15.37
CA ASN A 94 -4.70 0.76 14.35
C ASN A 94 -3.77 1.50 13.37
N LEU A 95 -3.58 2.82 13.56
CA LEU A 95 -2.69 3.61 12.72
C LEU A 95 -1.30 3.71 13.33
N LEU A 96 -0.32 3.23 12.57
CA LEU A 96 1.09 3.52 12.77
C LEU A 96 1.49 4.67 11.86
N ILE A 97 2.09 5.73 12.42
CA ILE A 97 2.46 6.95 11.69
C ILE A 97 3.94 7.23 11.92
N VAL A 98 4.68 7.39 10.84
CA VAL A 98 6.07 7.85 10.85
C VAL A 98 6.08 9.28 10.34
N ARG A 99 6.43 10.24 11.22
CA ARG A 99 6.57 11.66 10.90
C ARG A 99 8.04 12.03 10.86
N PHE A 100 8.44 12.83 9.88
CA PHE A 100 9.77 13.42 9.79
C PHE A 100 9.74 14.77 9.09
N GLU A 101 10.78 15.57 9.35
CA GLU A 101 11.00 16.82 8.65
C GLU A 101 12.00 16.62 7.51
N PHE A 102 11.78 17.28 6.39
CA PHE A 102 12.66 17.19 5.23
C PHE A 102 13.16 18.57 4.78
N LYS A 103 14.31 18.61 4.10
CA LYS A 103 14.79 19.83 3.43
C LYS A 103 13.95 20.08 2.18
N THR A 104 13.59 21.34 1.95
CA THR A 104 12.80 21.77 0.79
C THR A 104 13.37 21.22 -0.52
N ARG A 105 12.50 20.65 -1.33
CA ARG A 105 12.76 20.11 -2.66
C ARG A 105 11.49 20.17 -3.50
N SER A 106 11.60 19.95 -4.83
CA SER A 106 10.41 20.02 -5.68
C SER A 106 9.33 19.00 -5.25
N PRO A 107 8.04 19.36 -5.38
CA PRO A 107 6.92 18.49 -5.01
C PRO A 107 7.01 17.10 -5.64
N ASP A 108 7.37 16.97 -6.90
CA ASP A 108 7.48 15.68 -7.59
C ASP A 108 8.53 14.77 -6.96
N ILE A 109 9.68 15.34 -6.57
CA ILE A 109 10.75 14.59 -5.94
C ILE A 109 10.30 14.10 -4.55
N ILE A 110 9.73 14.98 -3.71
CA ILE A 110 9.31 14.57 -2.37
C ILE A 110 8.20 13.52 -2.42
N TRP A 111 7.17 13.71 -3.27
CA TRP A 111 6.09 12.75 -3.44
C TRP A 111 6.58 11.39 -3.92
N GLY A 112 7.47 11.35 -4.91
CA GLY A 112 8.06 10.09 -5.40
C GLY A 112 8.82 9.34 -4.31
N GLN A 113 9.60 10.06 -3.49
CA GLN A 113 10.40 9.47 -2.42
C GLN A 113 9.56 8.97 -1.24
N ILE A 114 8.57 9.75 -0.76
CA ILE A 114 7.72 9.31 0.36
C ILE A 114 6.83 8.14 -0.02
N LYS A 115 6.28 8.10 -1.24
CA LYS A 115 5.51 6.94 -1.73
C LYS A 115 6.36 5.67 -1.74
N ARG A 116 7.60 5.76 -2.25
CA ARG A 116 8.54 4.62 -2.25
C ARG A 116 8.88 4.18 -0.83
N ALA A 117 9.18 5.13 0.07
CA ALA A 117 9.44 4.83 1.48
C ALA A 117 8.24 4.11 2.13
N THR A 118 7.02 4.61 1.92
CA THR A 118 5.80 3.99 2.45
C THR A 118 5.63 2.57 1.93
N SER A 119 5.80 2.33 0.63
CA SER A 119 5.70 0.99 0.06
C SER A 119 6.75 0.03 0.65
N THR A 120 8.01 0.46 0.74
CA THR A 120 9.08 -0.36 1.32
C THR A 120 8.83 -0.68 2.80
N LEU A 121 8.40 0.31 3.60
CA LEU A 121 8.11 0.10 5.01
C LEU A 121 6.86 -0.75 5.24
N SER A 122 5.85 -0.70 4.35
CA SER A 122 4.73 -1.63 4.37
C SER A 122 5.22 -3.07 4.22
N THR A 123 6.07 -3.34 3.25
CA THR A 123 6.67 -4.67 3.05
C THR A 123 7.48 -5.13 4.27
N GLN A 124 8.23 -4.22 4.92
CA GLN A 124 8.99 -4.57 6.12
C GLN A 124 8.08 -4.91 7.33
N LEU A 125 6.94 -4.20 7.48
CA LEU A 125 5.93 -4.53 8.48
C LEU A 125 5.33 -5.92 8.23
N GLU A 126 5.00 -6.23 6.98
CA GLU A 126 4.47 -7.54 6.58
C GLU A 126 5.46 -8.68 6.80
N LEU A 127 6.73 -8.47 6.48
CA LEU A 127 7.81 -9.44 6.74
C LEU A 127 8.00 -9.71 8.23
N GLU A 128 7.78 -8.73 9.10
CA GLU A 128 7.81 -8.90 10.57
C GLU A 128 6.54 -9.59 11.10
N GLY A 129 5.48 -9.65 10.28
CA GLY A 129 4.22 -10.34 10.58
C GLY A 129 3.06 -9.44 10.95
N PHE A 130 3.16 -8.12 10.74
CA PHE A 130 2.04 -7.20 10.85
C PHE A 130 1.26 -7.17 9.54
N THR A 131 -0.06 -7.28 9.59
CA THR A 131 -0.92 -7.14 8.40
C THR A 131 -1.17 -5.67 8.11
N VAL A 132 -0.67 -5.19 6.95
CA VAL A 132 -0.90 -3.83 6.47
C VAL A 132 -2.15 -3.81 5.59
N LEU A 133 -3.25 -3.24 6.09
CA LEU A 133 -4.52 -3.16 5.35
C LEU A 133 -4.50 -2.05 4.29
N ARG A 134 -3.94 -0.88 4.64
CA ARG A 134 -3.77 0.27 3.73
C ARG A 134 -2.57 1.10 4.18
N SER A 135 -1.92 1.76 3.23
CA SER A 135 -0.87 2.73 3.54
C SER A 135 -0.99 3.95 2.64
N LYS A 136 -0.64 5.12 3.17
CA LYS A 136 -0.62 6.40 2.43
C LYS A 136 0.51 7.29 2.92
N SER A 137 0.93 8.20 2.04
CA SER A 137 1.90 9.25 2.34
C SER A 137 1.23 10.60 2.30
N TYR A 138 1.63 11.51 3.18
CA TYR A 138 1.16 12.90 3.23
C TYR A 138 2.34 13.84 3.40
N THR A 139 2.23 15.05 2.88
CA THR A 139 3.21 16.11 3.08
C THR A 139 2.55 17.47 2.88
N ASP A 140 3.02 18.45 3.66
CA ASP A 140 2.72 19.87 3.45
C ASP A 140 3.49 20.48 2.26
N GLN A 141 4.35 19.67 1.60
CA GLN A 141 5.24 20.03 0.51
C GLN A 141 6.31 21.10 0.86
N GLN A 142 6.36 21.50 2.10
CA GLN A 142 7.27 22.53 2.61
C GLN A 142 8.32 21.98 3.58
N LYS A 143 7.87 21.29 4.62
CA LYS A 143 8.73 20.89 5.73
C LYS A 143 8.47 19.50 6.28
N GLU A 144 7.22 19.03 6.31
CA GLU A 144 6.83 17.80 7.01
C GLU A 144 6.25 16.75 6.08
N ALA A 145 6.56 15.51 6.38
CA ALA A 145 5.98 14.35 5.72
C ALA A 145 5.57 13.28 6.73
N TYR A 146 4.54 12.53 6.35
CA TYR A 146 3.89 11.50 7.15
C TYR A 146 3.72 10.24 6.31
N LEU A 147 4.24 9.12 6.81
CA LEU A 147 4.02 7.79 6.24
C LEU A 147 3.06 7.07 7.19
N THR A 148 1.89 6.73 6.69
CA THR A 148 0.79 6.20 7.51
C THR A 148 0.44 4.79 7.08
N PHE A 149 0.32 3.90 8.07
CA PHE A 149 0.00 2.50 7.89
C PHE A 149 -1.21 2.14 8.73
N PHE A 150 -2.28 1.72 8.09
CA PHE A 150 -3.44 1.13 8.76
C PHE A 150 -3.21 -0.37 8.90
N LEU A 151 -3.02 -0.81 10.12
CA LEU A 151 -2.71 -2.18 10.46
C LEU A 151 -3.96 -2.91 10.96
N GLU A 152 -4.06 -4.19 10.71
CA GLU A 152 -5.08 -5.04 11.32
C GLU A 152 -4.96 -5.01 12.85
N SER A 153 -3.72 -5.09 13.36
CA SER A 153 -3.38 -4.84 14.75
C SER A 153 -2.00 -4.20 14.88
N THR A 154 -1.83 -3.27 15.82
CA THR A 154 -0.54 -2.67 16.16
C THR A 154 0.28 -3.51 17.14
N VAL A 155 -0.35 -4.55 17.71
CA VAL A 155 0.29 -5.54 18.59
C VAL A 155 -0.12 -6.93 18.11
N ILE A 156 0.86 -7.80 17.90
CA ILE A 156 0.66 -9.19 17.45
C ILE A 156 1.08 -10.18 18.52
N SER A 157 0.71 -11.46 18.34
CA SER A 157 1.08 -12.54 19.29
C SER A 157 2.59 -12.60 19.48
N GLU A 158 3.02 -12.86 20.70
CA GLU A 158 4.43 -13.08 21.03
C GLU A 158 5.01 -14.32 20.33
N ILE A 159 4.16 -15.31 20.06
CA ILE A 159 4.55 -16.55 19.41
C ILE A 159 3.95 -16.64 18.00
N TYR A 160 4.63 -17.35 17.11
CA TYR A 160 4.15 -17.64 15.76
C TYR A 160 4.57 -19.02 15.28
N GLN A 161 3.75 -19.58 14.39
CA GLN A 161 4.08 -20.83 13.70
C GLN A 161 5.06 -20.57 12.57
N LYS A 162 6.22 -21.19 12.65
CA LYS A 162 7.16 -21.27 11.55
C LYS A 162 6.94 -22.57 10.78
N ARG A 163 6.61 -22.43 9.49
CA ARG A 163 6.44 -23.57 8.59
C ARG A 163 7.80 -24.03 8.08
N GLY A 164 8.14 -25.27 8.36
CA GLY A 164 9.36 -25.93 7.92
C GLY A 164 9.19 -26.68 6.57
N PRO A 165 10.18 -27.48 6.21
CA PRO A 165 10.16 -28.29 5.00
C PRO A 165 9.13 -29.43 5.09
N GLU A 166 8.87 -30.04 3.93
CA GLU A 166 8.16 -31.29 3.85
C GLU A 166 9.01 -32.44 4.46
N PHE A 167 8.39 -33.30 5.23
CA PHE A 167 9.12 -34.39 5.91
C PHE A 167 9.73 -35.42 4.95
N PHE A 168 9.33 -35.44 3.67
CA PHE A 168 9.94 -36.24 2.60
C PHE A 168 11.34 -35.73 2.18
N ARG A 169 11.71 -34.48 2.52
CA ARG A 169 13.02 -33.90 2.22
C ARG A 169 14.00 -34.18 3.37
N ASN A 170 14.66 -35.36 3.32
CA ASN A 170 15.48 -35.88 4.40
C ASN A 170 16.42 -34.84 5.06
N ASP A 171 17.37 -34.29 4.30
CA ASP A 171 18.40 -33.37 4.84
C ASP A 171 17.82 -32.08 5.42
N SER A 172 16.85 -31.50 4.68
CA SER A 172 16.16 -30.28 5.11
C SER A 172 15.34 -30.51 6.38
N SER A 173 14.65 -31.67 6.47
CA SER A 173 13.83 -32.05 7.62
C SER A 173 14.68 -32.26 8.86
N HIS A 174 15.76 -33.03 8.73
CA HIS A 174 16.67 -33.28 9.82
C HIS A 174 17.32 -32.00 10.35
N SER A 175 17.80 -31.13 9.44
CA SER A 175 18.40 -29.85 9.81
C SER A 175 17.39 -28.94 10.53
N PHE A 176 16.14 -28.84 9.99
CA PHE A 176 15.08 -28.05 10.61
C PHE A 176 14.71 -28.57 12.01
N ILE A 177 14.53 -29.88 12.17
CA ILE A 177 14.20 -30.51 13.46
C ILE A 177 15.31 -30.26 14.47
N SER A 178 16.56 -30.59 14.10
CA SER A 178 17.71 -30.44 15.01
C SER A 178 17.92 -29.01 15.51
N LYS A 179 17.72 -28.03 14.61
CA LYS A 179 17.79 -26.62 14.97
C LYS A 179 16.66 -26.19 15.89
N ASN A 180 15.42 -26.51 15.52
CA ASN A 180 14.25 -25.98 16.22
C ASN A 180 13.91 -26.73 17.52
N LEU A 181 14.42 -27.96 17.72
CA LEU A 181 14.39 -28.63 19.03
C LEU A 181 15.31 -27.95 20.06
N LYS A 182 16.35 -27.23 19.60
CA LYS A 182 17.28 -26.51 20.49
C LYS A 182 16.84 -25.07 20.73
N GLU A 183 16.33 -24.41 19.70
CA GLU A 183 16.09 -22.95 19.69
C GLU A 183 14.60 -22.58 19.74
N GLY A 184 13.70 -23.49 19.35
CA GLY A 184 12.26 -23.25 19.30
C GLY A 184 11.54 -23.58 20.60
N GLU A 185 10.29 -23.11 20.72
CA GLU A 185 9.42 -23.40 21.88
C GLU A 185 8.75 -24.79 21.75
N LEU A 186 8.38 -25.19 20.53
CA LEU A 186 7.69 -26.45 20.24
C LEU A 186 7.93 -26.85 18.77
N VAL A 187 8.10 -28.16 18.51
CA VAL A 187 8.23 -28.73 17.16
C VAL A 187 7.20 -29.85 16.99
N TRP A 188 6.49 -29.89 15.83
CA TRP A 188 5.51 -30.95 15.57
C TRP A 188 5.40 -31.26 14.08
N ILE A 189 4.82 -32.42 13.77
CA ILE A 189 4.52 -32.84 12.39
C ILE A 189 3.10 -32.35 12.07
N GLY A 190 2.97 -31.55 11.01
CA GLY A 190 1.67 -31.02 10.57
C GLY A 190 0.92 -31.97 9.65
N ASN A 191 -0.39 -31.79 9.56
CA ASN A 191 -1.26 -32.58 8.67
C ASN A 191 -1.02 -32.32 7.18
N ASN A 192 -0.25 -31.29 6.84
CA ASN A 192 0.03 -30.84 5.48
C ASN A 192 1.42 -31.24 4.99
N THR A 193 1.90 -32.41 5.36
CA THR A 193 3.23 -32.97 5.01
C THR A 193 4.42 -32.15 5.48
N LYS A 194 4.23 -31.11 6.32
CA LYS A 194 5.28 -30.20 6.77
C LYS A 194 5.59 -30.36 8.27
N ILE A 195 6.83 -30.13 8.60
CA ILE A 195 7.27 -29.99 9.98
C ILE A 195 7.06 -28.52 10.35
N ASN A 196 6.58 -28.27 11.55
CA ASN A 196 6.31 -26.92 12.04
C ASN A 196 7.07 -26.70 13.36
N SER A 197 7.37 -25.44 13.65
CA SER A 197 7.90 -25.02 14.94
C SER A 197 7.16 -23.81 15.44
N LEU A 198 7.06 -23.67 16.75
CA LEU A 198 6.56 -22.48 17.43
C LEU A 198 7.78 -21.65 17.86
N GLU A 199 7.81 -20.39 17.45
CA GLU A 199 8.92 -19.50 17.78
C GLU A 199 8.42 -18.22 18.43
N LYS A 200 9.27 -17.59 19.23
CA LYS A 200 9.01 -16.25 19.78
C LYS A 200 9.33 -15.17 18.77
N ARG A 201 8.46 -14.18 18.68
CA ARG A 201 8.71 -12.98 17.88
C ARG A 201 9.70 -12.07 18.59
N LYS A 202 10.56 -11.45 17.83
CA LYS A 202 11.44 -10.40 18.34
C LYS A 202 10.66 -9.12 18.67
N HIS A 203 9.68 -8.79 17.84
CA HIS A 203 8.85 -7.60 17.99
C HIS A 203 7.37 -7.97 17.98
N VAL A 204 6.67 -7.62 19.07
CA VAL A 204 5.22 -7.76 19.17
C VAL A 204 4.49 -6.43 18.96
N SER A 205 5.19 -5.31 18.99
CA SER A 205 4.66 -3.96 18.79
C SER A 205 5.19 -3.36 17.50
N ALA A 206 4.28 -2.93 16.61
CA ALA A 206 4.61 -2.27 15.35
C ALA A 206 5.41 -0.97 15.56
N GLU A 207 5.10 -0.22 16.62
CA GLU A 207 5.83 1.01 16.97
C GLU A 207 7.28 0.71 17.36
N LYS A 208 7.50 -0.29 18.23
CA LYS A 208 8.84 -0.70 18.66
C LYS A 208 9.65 -1.23 17.46
N PHE A 209 9.05 -2.10 16.64
CA PHE A 209 9.66 -2.59 15.42
C PHE A 209 10.09 -1.45 14.49
N MET A 210 9.17 -0.56 14.15
CA MET A 210 9.44 0.52 13.20
C MET A 210 10.54 1.46 13.72
N ASN A 211 10.52 1.80 15.01
CA ASN A 211 11.59 2.61 15.63
C ASN A 211 12.96 1.94 15.55
N GLU A 212 13.04 0.63 15.86
CA GLU A 212 14.30 -0.11 15.81
C GLU A 212 14.77 -0.28 14.36
N PHE A 213 13.86 -0.64 13.45
CA PHE A 213 14.16 -0.83 12.03
C PHE A 213 14.72 0.45 11.39
N LEU A 214 14.08 1.59 11.60
CA LEU A 214 14.52 2.88 11.05
C LEU A 214 15.86 3.34 11.63
N LYS A 215 16.18 3.00 12.88
CA LYS A 215 17.48 3.30 13.47
C LYS A 215 18.61 2.41 12.92
N LYS A 216 18.35 1.12 12.73
CA LYS A 216 19.39 0.12 12.35
C LYS A 216 19.49 -0.10 10.85
N ASN A 217 18.38 -0.05 10.14
CA ASN A 217 18.26 -0.49 8.74
C ASN A 217 17.77 0.65 7.81
N LEU A 218 18.14 1.89 8.10
CA LEU A 218 17.68 3.08 7.37
C LEU A 218 17.88 2.96 5.85
N LYS A 219 19.01 2.40 5.41
CA LYS A 219 19.34 2.25 3.98
C LYS A 219 18.40 1.30 3.25
N VAL A 220 17.84 0.32 3.95
CA VAL A 220 16.90 -0.68 3.40
C VAL A 220 15.50 -0.09 3.30
N GLY A 221 15.04 0.61 4.35
CA GLY A 221 13.68 1.11 4.45
C GLY A 221 13.42 2.45 3.74
N ILE A 222 14.46 3.29 3.61
CA ILE A 222 14.32 4.68 3.19
C ILE A 222 15.12 4.98 1.93
N PRO A 223 14.50 5.56 0.88
CA PRO A 223 15.18 6.00 -0.33
C PRO A 223 16.37 6.91 -0.03
N LYS A 224 17.43 6.77 -0.82
CA LYS A 224 18.70 7.50 -0.63
C LYS A 224 18.49 9.01 -0.43
N GLY A 225 17.55 9.60 -1.16
CA GLY A 225 17.25 11.03 -1.08
C GLY A 225 16.58 11.50 0.23
N LEU A 226 16.02 10.59 1.05
CA LEU A 226 15.40 10.91 2.35
C LEU A 226 16.28 10.50 3.54
N GLN A 227 17.35 9.73 3.33
CA GLN A 227 18.15 9.20 4.44
C GLN A 227 18.75 10.28 5.33
N SER A 228 19.19 11.40 4.74
CA SER A 228 19.70 12.55 5.50
C SER A 228 18.64 13.21 6.37
N ASP A 229 17.39 13.23 5.89
CA ASP A 229 16.26 13.82 6.64
C ASP A 229 15.91 12.93 7.84
N PHE A 230 15.82 11.62 7.64
CA PHE A 230 15.60 10.65 8.72
C PHE A 230 16.72 10.62 9.77
N LYS A 231 17.99 10.83 9.37
CA LYS A 231 19.11 10.94 10.29
C LYS A 231 19.03 12.17 11.21
N ARG A 232 18.36 13.24 10.77
CA ARG A 232 18.11 14.42 11.61
C ARG A 232 17.06 14.16 12.68
N GLY A 233 16.14 13.26 12.41
CA GLY A 233 15.13 12.81 13.35
C GLY A 233 13.83 12.38 12.67
N PHE A 234 13.15 11.47 13.33
CA PHE A 234 11.80 11.01 12.98
C PHE A 234 11.05 10.68 14.26
N LYS A 235 9.73 10.60 14.16
CA LYS A 235 8.85 10.15 15.25
C LYS A 235 7.94 9.05 14.73
N VAL A 236 7.84 7.96 15.47
CA VAL A 236 6.89 6.87 15.23
C VAL A 236 5.85 6.95 16.32
N VAL A 237 4.58 6.96 15.95
CA VAL A 237 3.47 7.06 16.91
C VAL A 237 2.30 6.18 16.48
N ILE A 238 1.54 5.71 17.46
CA ILE A 238 0.25 5.05 17.26
C ILE A 238 -0.87 6.05 17.52
N GLY A 239 -1.83 6.10 16.59
CA GLY A 239 -3.01 6.96 16.74
C GLY A 239 -2.77 8.42 16.38
N ASN A 240 -3.64 9.30 16.88
CA ASN A 240 -3.73 10.69 16.46
C ASN A 240 -3.35 11.73 17.52
N LYS A 241 -2.84 11.31 18.68
CA LYS A 241 -2.65 12.21 19.84
C LYS A 241 -1.71 13.38 19.56
N THR A 242 -0.72 13.19 18.70
CA THR A 242 0.33 14.18 18.40
C THR A 242 0.14 14.93 17.09
N LEU A 243 -0.98 14.71 16.37
CA LEU A 243 -1.24 15.32 15.08
C LEU A 243 -1.99 16.65 15.22
N SER A 244 -1.63 17.65 14.41
CA SER A 244 -2.42 18.88 14.24
C SER A 244 -3.78 18.59 13.61
N LYS A 245 -4.73 19.52 13.69
CA LYS A 245 -6.08 19.31 13.15
C LYS A 245 -6.08 19.09 11.64
N SER A 246 -5.30 19.87 10.88
CA SER A 246 -5.18 19.74 9.43
C SER A 246 -4.63 18.37 9.02
N ILE A 247 -3.55 17.94 9.65
CA ILE A 247 -2.93 16.63 9.38
C ILE A 247 -3.83 15.46 9.78
N LYS A 248 -4.64 15.61 10.84
CA LYS A 248 -5.64 14.58 11.22
C LYS A 248 -6.64 14.30 10.11
N GLU A 249 -7.10 15.33 9.40
CA GLU A 249 -8.05 15.15 8.30
C GLU A 249 -7.41 14.35 7.16
N GLU A 250 -6.20 14.71 6.73
CA GLU A 250 -5.47 14.02 5.67
C GLU A 250 -5.10 12.57 6.04
N VAL A 251 -4.50 12.37 7.22
CA VAL A 251 -4.12 11.03 7.71
C VAL A 251 -5.34 10.13 7.90
N SER A 252 -6.50 10.70 8.25
CA SER A 252 -7.73 9.94 8.45
C SER A 252 -8.30 9.35 7.17
N GLU A 253 -7.87 9.80 5.99
CA GLU A 253 -8.29 9.17 4.73
C GLU A 253 -7.96 7.68 4.68
N VAL A 254 -6.86 7.24 5.30
CA VAL A 254 -6.47 5.83 5.28
C VAL A 254 -7.44 4.92 6.06
N ILE A 255 -8.19 5.50 7.01
CA ILE A 255 -9.26 4.83 7.79
C ILE A 255 -10.66 5.32 7.41
N SER A 256 -10.79 5.93 6.26
CA SER A 256 -12.07 6.42 5.74
C SER A 256 -12.61 5.51 4.64
N VAL A 257 -13.92 5.59 4.42
CA VAL A 257 -14.53 5.02 3.23
C VAL A 257 -13.95 5.74 2.01
N ASP A 258 -13.58 5.00 0.97
CA ASP A 258 -13.12 5.60 -0.28
C ASP A 258 -14.25 6.45 -0.89
N GLY A 259 -13.94 7.72 -1.24
CA GLY A 259 -14.90 8.66 -1.77
C GLY A 259 -15.66 8.14 -3.01
N THR A 260 -14.97 7.35 -3.84
CA THR A 260 -15.56 6.69 -5.01
C THR A 260 -16.73 5.77 -4.62
N LEU A 261 -16.61 5.04 -3.52
CA LEU A 261 -17.63 4.09 -3.07
C LEU A 261 -18.88 4.78 -2.48
N LEU A 262 -18.77 6.04 -2.08
CA LEU A 262 -19.91 6.81 -1.58
C LEU A 262 -20.97 7.10 -2.67
N HIS A 263 -20.61 6.94 -3.95
CA HIS A 263 -21.51 7.12 -5.07
C HIS A 263 -22.42 5.90 -5.37
N PHE A 264 -22.21 4.78 -4.67
CA PHE A 264 -23.01 3.56 -4.83
C PHE A 264 -24.22 3.48 -3.90
N ASN A 265 -24.40 4.48 -3.01
CA ASN A 265 -25.54 4.58 -2.08
C ASN A 265 -26.65 5.49 -2.60
#